data_6ff0d3a67c106715251bee3ebb945789
#
_entry.id   6ff0d3a67c106715251bee3ebb945789
#
_cell.length_a   1.000
_cell.length_b   1.000
_cell.length_c   1.000
_cell.angle_alpha   90.00
_cell.angle_beta   90.00
_cell.angle_gamma   90.00
#
_symmetry.space_group_name_H-M   'P 1'
#
loop_
_entity.id
_entity.type
_entity.pdbx_description
1 polymer ?
#
loop_
_entity_poly.entity_id
_entity_poly.type
_entity_poly.pdbx_seq_one_letter_code
_entity_poly.pdbx_strand_id
1 'polypeptide(L)' 'MNAAQRRKVILERLTEANAPLSASVLAGELGVSRQIVVGDVALLRA' A
#
# COMPACT_ATOMS: atom_id res chain seq x y z
N MET A 1 0.73 -4.30 -12.91
CA MET A 1 1.25 -3.12 -12.16
C MET A 1 2.64 -3.45 -11.64
N ASN A 2 3.61 -2.59 -11.86
CA ASN A 2 4.95 -2.79 -11.34
C ASN A 2 5.09 -2.21 -9.91
N ALA A 3 6.24 -2.44 -9.27
CA ALA A 3 6.45 -2.03 -7.88
C ALA A 3 6.34 -0.51 -7.70
N ALA A 4 6.84 0.28 -8.63
CA ALA A 4 6.78 1.73 -8.55
C ALA A 4 5.32 2.21 -8.63
N GLN A 5 4.54 1.65 -9.54
CA GLN A 5 3.12 1.96 -9.67
C GLN A 5 2.35 1.55 -8.41
N ARG A 6 2.64 0.38 -7.89
CA ARG A 6 2.00 -0.14 -6.67
C ARG A 6 2.26 0.79 -5.49
N ARG A 7 3.51 1.19 -5.28
CA ARG A 7 3.86 2.09 -4.18
C ARG A 7 3.22 3.46 -4.33
N LYS A 8 3.09 3.95 -5.56
CA LYS A 8 2.40 5.21 -5.81
C LYS A 8 0.93 5.11 -5.40
N VAL A 9 0.26 4.02 -5.78
CA VAL A 9 -1.15 3.81 -5.40
C VAL A 9 -1.30 3.71 -3.89
N ILE A 10 -0.41 2.96 -3.23
CA ILE A 10 -0.44 2.84 -1.77
C ILE A 10 -0.29 4.21 -1.11
N LEU A 11 0.65 5.01 -1.57
CA LEU A 11 0.87 6.36 -1.02
C LEU A 11 -0.38 7.23 -1.20
N GLU A 12 -0.99 7.20 -2.37
CA GLU A 12 -2.20 7.96 -2.65
C GLU A 12 -3.34 7.53 -1.72
N ARG A 13 -3.52 6.22 -1.54
CA ARG A 13 -4.59 5.70 -0.66
C ARG A 13 -4.36 6.11 0.79
N LEU A 14 -3.13 6.04 1.26
CA LEU A 14 -2.80 6.46 2.63
C LEU A 14 -3.00 7.95 2.84
N THR A 15 -2.68 8.75 1.83
CA THR A 15 -2.83 10.20 1.90
C THR A 15 -4.30 10.62 1.92
N GLU A 16 -5.14 9.93 1.15
CA GLU A 16 -6.57 10.25 1.04
C GLU A 16 -7.39 9.69 2.20
N ALA A 17 -6.87 8.71 2.94
CA ALA A 17 -7.64 8.03 3.98
C ALA A 17 -7.92 8.95 5.16
N ASN A 18 -9.17 8.93 5.64
CA ASN A 18 -9.56 9.67 6.84
C ASN A 18 -9.28 8.87 8.12
N ALA A 19 -8.91 7.62 7.96
CA ALA A 19 -8.60 6.69 9.06
C ALA A 19 -7.49 5.75 8.60
N PRO A 20 -6.76 5.13 9.53
CA PRO A 20 -5.72 4.17 9.16
C PRO A 20 -6.28 3.03 8.30
N LEU A 21 -5.56 2.68 7.25
CA LEU A 21 -5.89 1.55 6.39
C LEU A 21 -5.03 0.36 6.79
N SER A 22 -5.64 -0.83 6.87
CA SER A 22 -4.85 -2.03 7.14
C SER A 22 -4.14 -2.51 5.89
N ALA A 23 -2.98 -3.14 6.09
CA ALA A 23 -2.24 -3.74 4.99
C ALA A 23 -3.07 -4.83 4.29
N SER A 24 -3.90 -5.55 5.04
CA SER A 24 -4.75 -6.59 4.46
C SER A 24 -5.79 -6.01 3.50
N VAL A 25 -6.38 -4.87 3.86
CA VAL A 25 -7.35 -4.19 3.00
C VAL A 25 -6.67 -3.72 1.71
N LEU A 26 -5.53 -3.06 1.83
CA LEU A 26 -4.77 -2.60 0.67
C LEU A 26 -4.33 -3.76 -0.22
N ALA A 27 -3.88 -4.86 0.38
CA ALA A 27 -3.47 -6.03 -0.36
C ALA A 27 -4.64 -6.60 -1.17
N GLY A 28 -5.83 -6.66 -0.59
CA GLY A 28 -7.03 -7.12 -1.28
C GLY A 28 -7.39 -6.21 -2.46
N GLU A 29 -7.31 -4.90 -2.27
CA GLU A 29 -7.61 -3.93 -3.32
C GLU A 29 -6.62 -4.02 -4.49
N LEU A 30 -5.34 -4.27 -4.18
CA LEU A 30 -4.29 -4.31 -5.18
C LEU A 30 -4.05 -5.70 -5.77
N GLY A 31 -4.65 -6.72 -5.18
CA GLY A 31 -4.44 -8.09 -5.64
C GLY A 31 -3.05 -8.63 -5.37
N VAL A 32 -2.44 -8.23 -4.26
CA VAL A 32 -1.10 -8.67 -3.85
C VAL A 32 -1.16 -9.22 -2.43
N SER A 33 -0.05 -9.81 -1.96
CA SER A 33 0.00 -10.32 -0.59
C SER A 33 0.14 -9.20 0.42
N ARG A 34 -0.30 -9.46 1.66
CA ARG A 34 -0.14 -8.51 2.75
C ARG A 34 1.33 -8.17 2.99
N GLN A 35 2.21 -9.15 2.86
CA GLN A 35 3.65 -8.93 3.06
C GLN A 35 4.23 -7.93 2.06
N ILE A 36 3.76 -7.96 0.81
CA ILE A 36 4.19 -7.01 -0.20
C ILE A 36 3.78 -5.59 0.21
N VAL A 37 2.54 -5.41 0.68
CA VAL A 37 2.07 -4.10 1.13
C VAL A 37 2.88 -3.62 2.34
N VAL A 38 3.13 -4.49 3.30
CA VAL A 38 3.93 -4.14 4.49
C VAL A 38 5.32 -3.66 4.07
N GLY A 39 5.97 -4.37 3.14
CA GLY A 39 7.28 -3.98 2.62
C GLY A 39 7.25 -2.64 1.90
N ASP A 40 6.23 -2.39 1.09
CA ASP A 40 6.07 -1.12 0.38
C ASP A 40 5.87 0.04 1.34
N VAL A 41 5.04 -0.14 2.37
CA VAL A 41 4.82 0.89 3.39
C VAL A 41 6.13 1.21 4.12
N ALA A 42 6.92 0.18 4.45
CA ALA A 42 8.21 0.38 5.09
C ALA A 42 9.15 1.22 4.20
N LEU A 43 9.16 0.96 2.90
CA LEU A 43 9.96 1.75 1.96
C LEU A 43 9.47 3.19 1.85
N LEU A 44 8.16 3.40 1.87
CA LEU A 44 7.58 4.74 1.78
C LEU A 44 7.86 5.58 3.02
N ARG A 45 8.08 4.94 4.16
CA ARG A 45 8.40 5.62 5.42
C ARG A 45 9.89 5.89 5.61
N ALA A 46 10.70 5.28 4.77
CA ALA A 46 12.16 5.44 4.87
C ALA A 46 12.62 6.83 4.46
#